data_12ff6b9b9a713d782f6f7a75a945b9ab
#
_entry.id   12ff6b9b9a713d782f6f7a75a945b9ab
#
_cell.length_a   1.000
_cell.length_b   1.000
_cell.length_c   1.000
_cell.angle_alpha   90.00
_cell.angle_beta   90.00
_cell.angle_gamma   90.00
#
_symmetry.space_group_name_H-M   'P 1'
#
loop_
_entity.id
_entity.type
_entity.pdbx_description
1 polymer ?
#
loop_
_entity_poly.entity_id
_entity_poly.type
_entity_poly.pdbx_seq_one_letter_code
_entity_poly.pdbx_strand_id
1 'polypeptide(L)'
;MRLKDLCDVKTDFPDADFWITRKGDINSVGKPTKEFDPEKIGIKVVRTDLLLPDYLYYVFEFLVMNGSFTTMSSGITKLKNITVDDVKNIRVGQQD
;
A
#
# COMPACT_ATOMS: atom_id res chain seq x y z
N MET A 1 -6.97 -1.74 -14.01
CA MET A 1 -7.70 -1.84 -12.75
C MET A 1 -6.89 -1.19 -11.64
N ARG A 2 -7.51 -0.50 -10.73
CA ARG A 2 -6.81 0.15 -9.63
C ARG A 2 -7.07 -0.59 -8.34
N LEU A 3 -6.19 -0.39 -7.38
CA LEU A 3 -6.28 -1.10 -6.11
C LEU A 3 -7.64 -0.90 -5.44
N LYS A 4 -8.19 0.31 -5.54
CA LYS A 4 -9.50 0.60 -4.96
C LYS A 4 -10.63 -0.25 -5.51
N ASP A 5 -10.44 -0.82 -6.70
CA ASP A 5 -11.46 -1.66 -7.33
C ASP A 5 -11.49 -3.06 -6.72
N LEU A 6 -10.42 -3.44 -6.05
CA LEU A 6 -10.26 -4.78 -5.51
C LEU A 6 -10.15 -4.83 -3.99
N CYS A 7 -9.88 -3.69 -3.36
CA CYS A 7 -9.55 -3.64 -1.94
C CYS A 7 -10.23 -2.45 -1.26
N ASP A 8 -10.43 -2.60 0.04
CA ASP A 8 -10.74 -1.47 0.90
C ASP A 8 -9.42 -0.92 1.43
N VAL A 9 -9.25 0.39 1.36
CA VAL A 9 -8.01 1.05 1.77
C VAL A 9 -8.37 2.23 2.66
N LYS A 10 -7.89 2.21 3.89
CA LYS A 10 -8.12 3.32 4.82
C LYS A 10 -7.19 3.21 6.02
N THR A 11 -7.09 4.30 6.78
CA THR A 11 -6.34 4.29 8.05
C THR A 11 -7.25 3.80 9.17
N ASP A 12 -6.64 3.49 10.32
CA ASP A 12 -7.37 3.00 11.49
C ASP A 12 -8.27 1.82 11.11
N PHE A 13 -7.68 0.81 10.51
CA PHE A 13 -8.41 -0.30 9.89
C PHE A 13 -7.99 -1.64 10.53
N PRO A 14 -8.54 -1.99 11.69
CA PRO A 14 -8.11 -3.21 12.38
C PRO A 14 -8.42 -4.49 11.63
N ASP A 15 -9.40 -4.46 10.72
CA ASP A 15 -9.80 -5.65 9.97
C ASP A 15 -9.01 -5.84 8.67
N ALA A 16 -8.02 -5.00 8.41
CA ALA A 16 -7.25 -5.11 7.18
C ALA A 16 -6.44 -6.41 7.16
N ASP A 17 -6.08 -6.84 5.95
CA ASP A 17 -5.24 -8.01 5.78
C ASP A 17 -3.80 -7.69 6.14
N PHE A 18 -3.38 -6.47 5.88
CA PHE A 18 -2.07 -5.97 6.28
C PHE A 18 -2.08 -4.45 6.23
N TRP A 19 -1.01 -3.84 6.72
CA TRP A 19 -0.91 -2.38 6.81
C TRP A 19 0.40 -1.95 6.20
N ILE A 20 0.44 -0.74 5.62
CA ILE A 20 1.67 -0.19 5.05
C ILE A 20 1.99 1.14 5.71
N THR A 21 3.27 1.42 5.83
CA THR A 21 3.78 2.67 6.40
C THR A 21 3.46 3.81 5.45
N ARG A 22 2.79 4.85 5.95
CA ARG A 22 2.37 5.94 5.07
C ARG A 22 3.28 7.15 5.12
N LYS A 23 4.13 7.26 6.11
CA LYS A 23 5.06 8.39 6.18
C LYS A 23 6.33 7.98 6.93
N GLY A 24 7.37 8.76 6.73
CA GLY A 24 8.63 8.56 7.40
C GLY A 24 9.78 8.59 6.42
N ASP A 25 10.78 7.79 6.73
CA ASP A 25 11.96 7.68 5.92
C ASP A 25 11.60 7.08 4.55
N ILE A 26 12.30 7.53 3.53
CA ILE A 26 12.06 7.09 2.15
C ILE A 26 12.14 5.58 2.00
N ASN A 27 12.93 4.92 2.84
CA ASN A 27 13.09 3.47 2.77
C ASN A 27 11.99 2.71 3.51
N SER A 28 11.15 3.43 4.25
CA SER A 28 10.11 2.81 5.05
C SER A 28 8.72 3.00 4.47
N VAL A 29 8.53 4.03 3.66
CA VAL A 29 7.22 4.34 3.09
C VAL A 29 6.77 3.20 2.19
N GLY A 30 5.56 2.71 2.44
CA GLY A 30 4.98 1.61 1.68
C GLY A 30 5.31 0.23 2.21
N LYS A 31 6.17 0.16 3.22
CA LYS A 31 6.59 -1.15 3.76
C LYS A 31 5.42 -1.85 4.44
N PRO A 32 5.10 -3.09 4.03
CA PRO A 32 3.96 -3.80 4.61
C PRO A 32 4.30 -4.46 5.92
N THR A 33 3.29 -4.61 6.77
CA THR A 33 3.40 -5.32 8.03
C THR A 33 2.06 -6.02 8.30
N LYS A 34 2.14 -7.10 9.05
CA LYS A 34 0.95 -7.83 9.47
C LYS A 34 0.43 -7.37 10.82
N GLU A 35 1.06 -6.36 11.42
CA GLU A 35 0.65 -5.84 12.72
C GLU A 35 -0.20 -4.61 12.58
N PHE A 36 -1.35 -4.59 13.24
CA PHE A 36 -2.25 -3.45 13.21
C PHE A 36 -1.59 -2.20 13.76
N ASP A 37 -1.80 -1.09 13.08
CA ASP A 37 -1.36 0.21 13.54
C ASP A 37 -2.33 1.25 12.97
N PRO A 38 -3.04 2.02 13.82
CA PRO A 38 -4.01 2.98 13.32
C PRO A 38 -3.39 4.11 12.52
N GLU A 39 -2.09 4.33 12.66
CA GLU A 39 -1.37 5.36 11.90
C GLU A 39 -1.02 4.89 10.49
N LYS A 40 -1.09 3.61 10.24
CA LYS A 40 -0.74 3.07 8.93
C LYS A 40 -1.97 2.89 8.07
N ILE A 41 -1.73 2.73 6.77
CA ILE A 41 -2.82 2.49 5.81
C ILE A 41 -3.10 1.00 5.79
N GLY A 42 -4.32 0.62 6.17
CA GLY A 42 -4.74 -0.77 6.11
C GLY A 42 -5.32 -1.11 4.77
N ILE A 43 -5.02 -2.30 4.29
CA ILE A 43 -5.50 -2.78 3.00
C ILE A 43 -6.16 -4.13 3.21
N LYS A 44 -7.41 -4.24 2.77
CA LYS A 44 -8.14 -5.50 2.84
C LYS A 44 -8.62 -5.87 1.45
N VAL A 45 -8.18 -7.03 0.97
CA VAL A 45 -8.60 -7.49 -0.35
C VAL A 45 -10.04 -7.97 -0.27
N VAL A 46 -10.91 -7.35 -1.06
CA VAL A 46 -12.32 -7.68 -1.13
C VAL A 46 -12.58 -8.68 -2.25
N ARG A 47 -11.92 -8.49 -3.38
CA ARG A 47 -12.07 -9.38 -4.54
C ARG A 47 -11.00 -10.46 -4.52
N THR A 48 -11.15 -11.38 -3.58
CA THR A 48 -10.19 -12.49 -3.43
C THR A 48 -10.21 -13.46 -4.61
N ASP A 49 -11.23 -13.37 -5.44
CA ASP A 49 -11.29 -14.13 -6.69
C ASP A 49 -10.31 -13.59 -7.74
N LEU A 50 -9.88 -12.35 -7.59
CA LEU A 50 -8.99 -11.70 -8.55
C LEU A 50 -7.60 -11.42 -7.98
N LEU A 51 -7.50 -11.31 -6.67
CA LEU A 51 -6.26 -10.91 -6.03
C LEU A 51 -6.16 -11.54 -4.65
N LEU A 52 -5.04 -12.17 -4.35
CA LEU A 52 -4.83 -12.77 -3.03
C LEU A 52 -4.11 -11.79 -2.12
N PRO A 53 -4.51 -11.70 -0.83
CA PRO A 53 -3.86 -10.78 0.10
C PRO A 53 -2.36 -11.05 0.25
N ASP A 54 -1.95 -12.31 0.31
CA ASP A 54 -0.54 -12.64 0.48
C ASP A 54 0.28 -12.21 -0.73
N TYR A 55 -0.28 -12.37 -1.92
CA TYR A 55 0.39 -11.92 -3.13
C TYR A 55 0.58 -10.41 -3.11
N LEU A 56 -0.47 -9.68 -2.72
CA LEU A 56 -0.40 -8.23 -2.66
C LEU A 56 0.62 -7.75 -1.64
N TYR A 57 0.72 -8.46 -0.52
CA TYR A 57 1.73 -8.16 0.50
C TYR A 57 3.13 -8.19 -0.13
N TYR A 58 3.43 -9.23 -0.88
CA TYR A 58 4.73 -9.34 -1.54
C TYR A 58 4.92 -8.30 -2.63
N VAL A 59 3.85 -7.91 -3.30
CA VAL A 59 3.93 -6.83 -4.29
C VAL A 59 4.37 -5.54 -3.62
N PHE A 60 3.82 -5.23 -2.46
CA PHE A 60 4.23 -4.02 -1.74
C PHE A 60 5.68 -4.10 -1.28
N GLU A 61 6.13 -5.27 -0.81
CA GLU A 61 7.52 -5.45 -0.47
C GLU A 61 8.43 -5.19 -1.66
N PHE A 62 8.06 -5.72 -2.81
CA PHE A 62 8.81 -5.54 -4.04
C PHE A 62 8.86 -4.07 -4.46
N LEU A 63 7.74 -3.37 -4.37
CA LEU A 63 7.67 -1.95 -4.73
C LEU A 63 8.59 -1.11 -3.84
N VAL A 64 8.64 -1.42 -2.57
CA VAL A 64 9.52 -0.71 -1.63
C VAL A 64 10.98 -0.96 -2.02
N MET A 65 11.34 -2.20 -2.30
CA MET A 65 12.70 -2.55 -2.67
C MET A 65 13.15 -1.86 -3.94
N ASN A 66 12.23 -1.64 -4.87
CA ASN A 66 12.55 -0.98 -6.13
C ASN A 66 12.43 0.53 -6.09
N GLY A 67 12.07 1.09 -4.94
CA GLY A 67 11.93 2.52 -4.82
C GLY A 67 10.72 3.11 -5.52
N SER A 68 9.75 2.27 -5.90
CA SER A 68 8.57 2.76 -6.61
C SER A 68 7.74 3.73 -5.78
N PHE A 69 7.71 3.56 -4.47
CA PHE A 69 6.98 4.46 -3.61
C PHE A 69 7.64 5.82 -3.48
N THR A 70 8.93 5.92 -3.77
CA THR A 70 9.59 7.21 -3.72
C THR A 70 9.15 8.12 -4.85
N THR A 71 8.72 7.53 -5.97
CA THR A 71 8.23 8.32 -7.09
C THR A 71 6.79 8.72 -6.93
N MET A 72 6.00 7.97 -6.17
CA MET A 72 4.60 8.30 -6.00
C MET A 72 4.33 9.12 -4.73
N SER A 73 5.28 9.19 -3.80
CA SER A 73 5.08 9.99 -2.61
C SER A 73 5.13 11.48 -2.97
N SER A 74 4.34 12.27 -2.27
CA SER A 74 4.17 13.67 -2.62
C SER A 74 5.33 14.55 -2.20
N GLY A 75 6.19 14.08 -1.35
CA GLY A 75 7.31 14.88 -0.86
C GLY A 75 8.50 14.81 -1.77
N ILE A 76 9.25 15.89 -1.83
CA ILE A 76 10.51 15.91 -2.54
C ILE A 76 11.67 16.07 -1.57
N THR A 77 11.38 16.03 -0.29
CA THR A 77 12.37 16.12 0.77
C THR A 77 12.70 14.73 1.26
N LYS A 78 13.46 14.65 2.32
CA LYS A 78 13.82 13.37 2.91
C LYS A 78 12.64 12.65 3.52
N LEU A 79 11.68 13.41 4.04
CA LEU A 79 10.47 12.80 4.58
C LEU A 79 9.48 12.65 3.48
N LYS A 80 9.12 11.41 3.24
CA LYS A 80 8.16 11.08 2.20
C LYS A 80 6.90 10.59 2.86
N ASN A 81 5.79 10.75 2.16
CA ASN A 81 4.55 10.17 2.62
C ASN A 81 3.69 9.79 1.43
N ILE A 82 2.78 8.86 1.67
CA ILE A 82 1.77 8.49 0.69
C ILE A 82 0.43 8.60 1.39
N THR A 83 -0.60 8.89 0.62
CA THR A 83 -1.95 9.03 1.16
C THR A 83 -2.77 7.81 0.82
N VAL A 84 -3.93 7.71 1.44
CA VAL A 84 -4.89 6.65 1.10
C VAL A 84 -5.23 6.73 -0.40
N ASP A 85 -5.40 7.93 -0.92
CA ASP A 85 -5.73 8.10 -2.34
C ASP A 85 -4.58 7.62 -3.24
N ASP A 86 -3.34 7.86 -2.85
CA ASP A 86 -2.19 7.37 -3.62
C ASP A 86 -2.25 5.85 -3.73
N VAL A 87 -2.55 5.19 -2.63
CA VAL A 87 -2.61 3.73 -2.59
C VAL A 87 -3.81 3.22 -3.41
N LYS A 88 -4.95 3.88 -3.27
CA LYS A 88 -6.15 3.48 -4.00
C LYS A 88 -5.93 3.53 -5.51
N ASN A 89 -5.08 4.42 -5.97
CA ASN A 89 -4.85 4.62 -7.38
C ASN A 89 -3.70 3.79 -7.96
N ILE A 90 -3.07 2.95 -7.15
CA ILE A 90 -2.05 2.04 -7.65
C ILE A 90 -2.70 1.07 -8.64
N ARG A 91 -2.06 0.91 -9.77
CA ARG A 91 -2.57 -0.03 -10.78
C ARG A 91 -2.14 -1.44 -10.44
N VAL A 92 -3.07 -2.36 -10.57
CA VAL A 92 -2.80 -3.77 -10.31
C VAL A 92 -3.31 -4.60 -11.48
N GLY A 93 -2.87 -5.82 -11.54
CA GLY A 93 -3.22 -6.69 -12.62
C GLY A 93 -2.23 -6.53 -13.72
N GLN A 94 -2.46 -7.19 -14.77
CA GLN A 94 -1.64 -7.15 -15.84
C GLN A 94 -1.73 -6.02 -16.63
N GLN A 95 -1.17 -5.76 -17.01
CA GLN A 95 -1.24 -4.81 -17.74
C GLN A 95 -1.69 -4.72 -18.88
N ASP A 96 -1.86 -4.33 -19.14
CA ASP A 96 -2.24 -4.30 -20.06
C ASP A 96 -1.61 -3.89 -20.78
#